data_de2fd0306ec0d9c08af9c6c32f864017
#
_entry.id   de2fd0306ec0d9c08af9c6c32f864017
#
_cell.length_a   1.000
_cell.length_b   1.000
_cell.length_c   1.000
_cell.angle_alpha   90.00
_cell.angle_beta   90.00
_cell.angle_gamma   90.00
#
_symmetry.space_group_name_H-M   'P 1'
#
loop_
_entity.id
_entity.type
_entity.pdbx_description
1 polymer ?
#
loop_
_entity_poly.entity_id
_entity_poly.type
_entity_poly.pdbx_seq_one_letter_code
_entity_poly.pdbx_strand_id
1 'polypeptide(L)'
;MTVQTFIPNGAQAASENTVTQPQHTPATDGSVKKLYIETQGCQMNEYDSHRMADLLGDSHGYVLTQDPKEADILLMNTCSIREKAQEKVFSELGRWRKLKDKNPDLIIGVGGCVASQEGDNIQKRANYVDMIFGPQTLHRLPQMLDQHFDQIEKPKKEKIKLVDISFPDIEKFDFLPEPRVEGYKAFVSIMEGCSKYCSFCVVPYTRGEEVSRPLDDVLAEIATLAEKGVREISLLGQNVNGYRGETFEGNICTFADLLRLVAEIPGIGRLRYTTSHPLEFNDDLIQCYRDLPQMVSHLHLPVQSGSNDVLQAMKRNHTIDVYIDKIAKLRKVRPDMHLSSDFIIGFPGETDAHFEETYKFIKDMDFDHSYSFVYSKRPGTPASELEDTTSEDVKKERLSKVQKWIKQSSIEKTDAMLGTIQRVLVEKVSDKDPNLLIGTADNTRYVSFIGDAAWVGRFAEIEVTEIKTLNFVYGELLNLEPDVA
;
A
#
# COMPACT_ATOMS: atom_id res chain seq x y z
N MET A 1 -27.50 3.05 24.09
CA MET A 1 -26.70 1.88 23.67
C MET A 1 -25.27 2.19 24.02
N THR A 2 -24.67 1.42 24.89
CA THR A 2 -23.30 1.63 25.35
C THR A 2 -22.34 1.15 24.24
N VAL A 3 -21.48 2.02 23.76
CA VAL A 3 -20.37 1.66 22.87
C VAL A 3 -19.27 1.11 23.77
N GLN A 4 -18.95 -0.14 23.62
CA GLN A 4 -17.83 -0.73 24.33
C GLN A 4 -16.67 -0.86 23.32
N THR A 5 -15.60 -0.10 23.58
CA THR A 5 -14.32 -0.28 22.88
C THR A 5 -13.77 -1.65 23.30
N PHE A 6 -13.32 -2.45 22.35
CA PHE A 6 -12.71 -3.73 22.65
C PHE A 6 -11.42 -3.49 23.43
N ILE A 7 -11.37 -3.96 24.68
CA ILE A 7 -10.14 -4.05 25.48
C ILE A 7 -9.90 -5.54 25.72
N PRO A 8 -8.80 -6.13 25.25
CA PRO A 8 -8.49 -7.52 25.56
C PRO A 8 -8.32 -7.68 27.06
N ASN A 9 -8.96 -8.68 27.65
CA ASN A 9 -8.76 -9.02 29.06
C ASN A 9 -7.35 -9.56 29.27
N GLY A 10 -6.53 -8.80 30.04
CA GLY A 10 -5.50 -9.36 30.87
C GLY A 10 -4.13 -9.52 30.25
N ALA A 11 -3.28 -8.51 30.43
CA ALA A 11 -1.86 -8.76 30.61
C ALA A 11 -1.67 -9.42 32.00
N GLN A 12 -1.73 -10.74 32.07
CA GLN A 12 -1.18 -11.50 33.19
C GLN A 12 0.09 -12.21 32.73
N ALA A 13 1.10 -12.12 33.59
CA ALA A 13 2.46 -12.57 33.40
C ALA A 13 2.56 -13.96 32.74
N ALA A 14 3.59 -14.10 31.89
CA ALA A 14 4.01 -15.33 31.24
C ALA A 14 4.10 -16.50 32.21
N SER A 15 3.22 -17.46 32.07
CA SER A 15 3.40 -18.84 32.49
C SER A 15 3.30 -19.70 31.24
N GLU A 16 4.25 -20.60 31.07
CA GLU A 16 4.32 -21.60 30.00
C GLU A 16 2.95 -22.21 29.72
N ASN A 17 2.32 -21.80 28.63
CA ASN A 17 1.14 -22.46 28.13
C ASN A 17 1.42 -22.91 26.69
N THR A 18 1.54 -24.22 26.56
CA THR A 18 1.36 -24.96 25.31
C THR A 18 0.17 -24.37 24.55
N VAL A 19 0.46 -23.69 23.45
CA VAL A 19 -0.54 -23.18 22.51
C VAL A 19 -1.21 -24.40 21.89
N THR A 20 -2.38 -24.75 22.39
CA THR A 20 -3.30 -25.64 21.69
C THR A 20 -3.83 -24.87 20.49
N GLN A 21 -3.44 -25.29 19.29
CA GLN A 21 -4.03 -24.84 18.05
C GLN A 21 -5.55 -24.91 18.16
N PRO A 22 -6.30 -23.86 17.77
CA PRO A 22 -7.75 -23.93 17.74
C PRO A 22 -8.17 -25.05 16.77
N GLN A 23 -8.93 -25.99 17.28
CA GLN A 23 -9.47 -27.07 16.45
C GLN A 23 -10.47 -26.45 15.47
N HIS A 24 -10.20 -26.58 14.17
CA HIS A 24 -11.13 -26.28 13.09
C HIS A 24 -12.47 -26.93 13.37
N THR A 25 -13.51 -26.14 13.57
CA THR A 25 -14.90 -26.61 13.50
C THR A 25 -15.36 -26.38 12.08
N PRO A 26 -15.44 -27.43 11.22
CA PRO A 26 -16.04 -27.28 9.89
C PRO A 26 -17.49 -26.86 10.04
N ALA A 27 -17.99 -26.11 9.06
CA ALA A 27 -19.44 -25.85 8.98
C ALA A 27 -20.20 -27.18 9.09
N THR A 28 -21.26 -27.20 9.90
CA THR A 28 -22.01 -28.42 10.23
C THR A 28 -22.71 -29.06 9.03
N ASP A 29 -22.72 -28.37 7.87
CA ASP A 29 -23.31 -28.83 6.59
C ASP A 29 -22.29 -29.15 5.48
N GLY A 30 -20.97 -29.02 5.74
CA GLY A 30 -19.92 -29.27 4.75
C GLY A 30 -19.81 -28.20 3.65
N SER A 31 -20.53 -27.08 3.73
CA SER A 31 -20.40 -25.97 2.78
C SER A 31 -19.14 -25.17 3.02
N VAL A 32 -18.46 -24.76 1.95
CA VAL A 32 -17.28 -23.87 2.02
C VAL A 32 -17.76 -22.45 2.26
N LYS A 33 -17.38 -21.86 3.38
CA LYS A 33 -17.67 -20.45 3.70
C LYS A 33 -16.88 -19.52 2.80
N LYS A 34 -17.54 -18.49 2.27
CA LYS A 34 -16.96 -17.56 1.29
C LYS A 34 -16.79 -16.16 1.86
N LEU A 35 -15.61 -15.58 1.59
CA LEU A 35 -15.22 -14.24 1.96
C LEU A 35 -15.04 -13.38 0.71
N TYR A 36 -15.67 -12.22 0.65
CA TYR A 36 -15.42 -11.20 -0.35
C TYR A 36 -14.76 -9.98 0.30
N ILE A 37 -13.68 -9.48 -0.28
CA ILE A 37 -12.99 -8.27 0.19
C ILE A 37 -12.97 -7.23 -0.93
N GLU A 38 -13.62 -6.10 -0.70
CA GLU A 38 -13.52 -4.91 -1.54
C GLU A 38 -12.37 -4.03 -1.04
N THR A 39 -11.26 -4.00 -1.76
CA THR A 39 -10.09 -3.18 -1.42
C THR A 39 -10.15 -1.85 -2.12
N GLN A 40 -10.09 -0.76 -1.36
CA GLN A 40 -10.00 0.58 -1.88
C GLN A 40 -8.69 1.22 -1.42
N GLY A 41 -7.93 1.85 -2.34
CA GLY A 41 -6.84 2.71 -1.93
C GLY A 41 -5.47 2.39 -2.50
N CYS A 42 -4.51 2.14 -1.63
CA CYS A 42 -3.08 2.00 -1.92
C CYS A 42 -2.59 0.57 -1.68
N GLN A 43 -1.33 0.31 -2.02
CA GLN A 43 -0.67 -0.99 -1.84
C GLN A 43 -0.71 -1.48 -0.38
N MET A 44 -0.66 -0.58 0.61
CA MET A 44 -0.86 -0.96 2.02
C MET A 44 -2.24 -1.57 2.28
N ASN A 45 -3.29 -1.05 1.62
CA ASN A 45 -4.61 -1.66 1.73
C ASN A 45 -4.69 -3.01 1.01
N GLU A 46 -3.96 -3.20 -0.09
CA GLU A 46 -3.85 -4.51 -0.74
C GLU A 46 -3.16 -5.50 0.18
N TYR A 47 -2.02 -5.12 0.80
CA TYR A 47 -1.37 -5.93 1.83
C TYR A 47 -2.33 -6.26 2.99
N ASP A 48 -2.97 -5.25 3.58
CA ASP A 48 -3.92 -5.45 4.69
C ASP A 48 -5.06 -6.42 4.28
N SER A 49 -5.58 -6.34 3.04
CA SER A 49 -6.64 -7.22 2.55
C SER A 49 -6.16 -8.67 2.38
N HIS A 50 -4.95 -8.89 1.88
CA HIS A 50 -4.37 -10.23 1.82
C HIS A 50 -4.24 -10.82 3.23
N ARG A 51 -3.75 -10.01 4.20
CA ARG A 51 -3.62 -10.46 5.60
C ARG A 51 -4.97 -10.76 6.26
N MET A 52 -6.04 -9.97 5.98
CA MET A 52 -7.40 -10.30 6.44
C MET A 52 -7.89 -11.64 5.88
N ALA A 53 -7.61 -11.89 4.60
CA ALA A 53 -7.97 -13.16 3.97
C ALA A 53 -7.18 -14.34 4.55
N ASP A 54 -5.89 -14.15 4.86
CA ASP A 54 -5.06 -15.16 5.53
C ASP A 54 -5.61 -15.47 6.93
N LEU A 55 -5.90 -14.44 7.72
CA LEU A 55 -6.44 -14.57 9.08
C LEU A 55 -7.76 -15.35 9.12
N LEU A 56 -8.72 -14.98 8.27
CA LEU A 56 -10.03 -15.65 8.26
C LEU A 56 -10.00 -17.02 7.57
N GLY A 57 -9.05 -17.22 6.64
CA GLY A 57 -8.79 -18.52 6.05
C GLY A 57 -8.23 -19.50 7.06
N ASP A 58 -7.23 -19.09 7.83
CA ASP A 58 -6.56 -19.91 8.83
C ASP A 58 -7.47 -20.19 10.04
N SER A 59 -8.11 -19.16 10.59
CA SER A 59 -8.92 -19.28 11.82
C SER A 59 -10.29 -19.91 11.62
N HIS A 60 -10.97 -19.64 10.51
CA HIS A 60 -12.37 -19.99 10.28
C HIS A 60 -12.64 -20.74 8.97
N GLY A 61 -11.60 -21.02 8.17
CA GLY A 61 -11.71 -21.76 6.92
C GLY A 61 -12.42 -21.00 5.79
N TYR A 62 -12.44 -19.67 5.81
CA TYR A 62 -13.02 -18.89 4.73
C TYR A 62 -12.15 -18.94 3.45
N VAL A 63 -12.81 -19.03 2.29
CA VAL A 63 -12.20 -19.00 0.98
C VAL A 63 -12.63 -17.75 0.23
N LEU A 64 -11.69 -17.09 -0.45
CA LEU A 64 -11.97 -15.88 -1.23
C LEU A 64 -12.91 -16.16 -2.40
N THR A 65 -13.88 -15.28 -2.62
CA THR A 65 -14.73 -15.22 -3.81
C THR A 65 -14.63 -13.88 -4.50
N GLN A 66 -14.86 -13.85 -5.81
CA GLN A 66 -14.92 -12.62 -6.61
C GLN A 66 -16.35 -12.07 -6.75
N ASP A 67 -17.38 -12.85 -6.37
CA ASP A 67 -18.77 -12.40 -6.43
C ASP A 67 -19.30 -12.11 -5.00
N PRO A 68 -19.60 -10.83 -4.68
CA PRO A 68 -20.15 -10.48 -3.37
C PRO A 68 -21.52 -11.11 -3.06
N LYS A 69 -22.22 -11.63 -4.08
CA LYS A 69 -23.51 -12.30 -3.88
C LYS A 69 -23.38 -13.72 -3.33
N GLU A 70 -22.22 -14.33 -3.50
CA GLU A 70 -21.93 -15.68 -3.03
C GLU A 70 -21.24 -15.70 -1.65
N ALA A 71 -20.90 -14.51 -1.12
CA ALA A 71 -20.15 -14.38 0.10
C ALA A 71 -21.03 -14.52 1.35
N ASP A 72 -20.47 -15.16 2.37
CA ASP A 72 -21.00 -15.20 3.74
C ASP A 72 -20.52 -13.99 4.56
N ILE A 73 -19.33 -13.47 4.20
CA ILE A 73 -18.77 -12.24 4.78
C ILE A 73 -18.36 -11.28 3.64
N LEU A 74 -18.77 -10.02 3.78
CA LEU A 74 -18.31 -8.89 2.98
C LEU A 74 -17.41 -7.98 3.84
N LEU A 75 -16.16 -7.84 3.47
CA LEU A 75 -15.25 -6.90 4.10
C LEU A 75 -14.92 -5.76 3.14
N MET A 76 -14.96 -4.53 3.62
CA MET A 76 -14.52 -3.36 2.90
C MET A 76 -13.26 -2.80 3.56
N ASN A 77 -12.14 -2.85 2.86
CA ASN A 77 -10.91 -2.19 3.29
C ASN A 77 -10.83 -0.80 2.68
N THR A 78 -10.84 0.23 3.51
CA THR A 78 -11.10 1.61 3.14
C THR A 78 -9.84 2.48 3.20
N CYS A 79 -9.76 3.47 2.31
CA CYS A 79 -8.63 4.40 2.22
C CYS A 79 -9.11 5.85 2.40
N SER A 80 -8.39 6.64 3.18
CA SER A 80 -8.67 8.07 3.39
C SER A 80 -7.87 9.01 2.49
N ILE A 81 -7.00 8.50 1.61
CA ILE A 81 -6.09 9.32 0.79
C ILE A 81 -6.85 10.05 -0.32
N ARG A 82 -7.91 9.46 -0.89
CA ARG A 82 -8.66 10.04 -2.02
C ARG A 82 -9.88 10.82 -1.54
N GLU A 83 -10.13 11.98 -2.15
CA GLU A 83 -11.20 12.93 -1.79
C GLU A 83 -12.58 12.29 -1.66
N LYS A 84 -12.96 11.43 -2.60
CA LYS A 84 -14.26 10.78 -2.64
C LYS A 84 -14.29 9.39 -1.98
N ALA A 85 -13.24 9.04 -1.24
CA ALA A 85 -13.15 7.70 -0.66
C ALA A 85 -14.31 7.41 0.30
N GLN A 86 -14.64 8.37 1.16
CA GLN A 86 -15.74 8.24 2.11
C GLN A 86 -17.11 8.06 1.44
N GLU A 87 -17.41 8.87 0.40
CA GLU A 87 -18.68 8.75 -0.33
C GLU A 87 -18.78 7.40 -1.05
N LYS A 88 -17.65 6.91 -1.59
CA LYS A 88 -17.58 5.61 -2.24
C LYS A 88 -17.88 4.47 -1.25
N VAL A 89 -17.36 4.57 -0.02
CA VAL A 89 -17.66 3.61 1.06
C VAL A 89 -19.17 3.53 1.30
N PHE A 90 -19.85 4.67 1.52
CA PHE A 90 -21.28 4.66 1.78
C PHE A 90 -22.12 4.23 0.57
N SER A 91 -21.69 4.54 -0.64
CA SER A 91 -22.33 4.08 -1.88
C SER A 91 -22.29 2.56 -1.98
N GLU A 92 -21.13 1.93 -1.71
CA GLU A 92 -20.98 0.48 -1.77
C GLU A 92 -21.72 -0.21 -0.61
N LEU A 93 -21.64 0.32 0.60
CA LEU A 93 -22.43 -0.18 1.72
C LEU A 93 -23.95 -0.17 1.42
N GLY A 94 -24.42 0.85 0.67
CA GLY A 94 -25.80 0.89 0.21
C GLY A 94 -26.18 -0.25 -0.76
N ARG A 95 -25.22 -0.75 -1.54
CA ARG A 95 -25.40 -1.94 -2.40
C ARG A 95 -25.42 -3.21 -1.55
N TRP A 96 -24.51 -3.35 -0.59
CA TRP A 96 -24.39 -4.49 0.29
C TRP A 96 -25.60 -4.64 1.23
N ARG A 97 -26.19 -3.52 1.63
CA ARG A 97 -27.46 -3.56 2.38
C ARG A 97 -28.52 -4.40 1.68
N LYS A 98 -28.66 -4.25 0.33
CA LYS A 98 -29.63 -5.02 -0.46
C LYS A 98 -29.31 -6.53 -0.48
N LEU A 99 -28.05 -6.90 -0.31
CA LEU A 99 -27.66 -8.31 -0.17
C LEU A 99 -28.02 -8.83 1.22
N LYS A 100 -27.73 -8.04 2.26
CA LYS A 100 -28.08 -8.37 3.65
C LYS A 100 -29.59 -8.42 3.88
N ASP A 101 -30.38 -7.57 3.21
CA ASP A 101 -31.84 -7.63 3.27
C ASP A 101 -32.40 -8.94 2.70
N LYS A 102 -31.68 -9.59 1.77
CA LYS A 102 -32.02 -10.89 1.18
C LYS A 102 -31.46 -12.06 1.97
N ASN A 103 -30.29 -11.91 2.55
CA ASN A 103 -29.62 -12.87 3.41
C ASN A 103 -29.28 -12.19 4.75
N PRO A 104 -30.14 -12.32 5.77
CA PRO A 104 -29.92 -11.68 7.08
C PRO A 104 -28.65 -12.19 7.80
N ASP A 105 -28.17 -13.39 7.47
CA ASP A 105 -26.98 -14.00 8.09
C ASP A 105 -25.67 -13.49 7.46
N LEU A 106 -25.75 -12.75 6.33
CA LEU A 106 -24.60 -12.12 5.70
C LEU A 106 -23.93 -11.14 6.67
N ILE A 107 -22.64 -11.31 6.91
CA ILE A 107 -21.84 -10.44 7.79
C ILE A 107 -21.19 -9.33 6.97
N ILE A 108 -21.29 -8.08 7.44
CA ILE A 108 -20.66 -6.92 6.80
C ILE A 108 -19.66 -6.28 7.77
N GLY A 109 -18.38 -6.24 7.37
CA GLY A 109 -17.31 -5.56 8.09
C GLY A 109 -16.72 -4.39 7.29
N VAL A 110 -16.34 -3.32 7.99
CA VAL A 110 -15.66 -2.15 7.40
C VAL A 110 -14.35 -1.91 8.14
N GLY A 111 -13.26 -1.98 7.41
CA GLY A 111 -11.91 -1.78 7.93
C GLY A 111 -11.14 -0.66 7.24
N GLY A 112 -9.94 -0.37 7.74
CA GLY A 112 -9.00 0.55 7.13
C GLY A 112 -9.10 2.00 7.60
N CYS A 113 -8.47 2.93 6.85
CA CYS A 113 -8.25 4.31 7.31
C CYS A 113 -9.56 5.14 7.46
N VAL A 114 -10.55 4.96 6.56
CA VAL A 114 -11.86 5.64 6.73
C VAL A 114 -12.61 5.05 7.93
N ALA A 115 -12.48 3.75 8.18
CA ALA A 115 -13.09 3.13 9.36
C ALA A 115 -12.52 3.72 10.66
N SER A 116 -11.19 3.94 10.75
CA SER A 116 -10.55 4.60 11.89
C SER A 116 -11.00 6.05 12.04
N GLN A 117 -11.18 6.78 10.94
CA GLN A 117 -11.57 8.21 10.98
C GLN A 117 -13.05 8.41 11.27
N GLU A 118 -13.92 7.56 10.73
CA GLU A 118 -15.38 7.76 10.64
C GLU A 118 -16.20 6.67 11.34
N GLY A 119 -15.57 5.86 12.20
CA GLY A 119 -16.22 4.72 12.84
C GLY A 119 -17.61 5.03 13.40
N ASP A 120 -17.75 6.11 14.17
CA ASP A 120 -19.03 6.56 14.74
C ASP A 120 -20.05 6.95 13.66
N ASN A 121 -19.61 7.60 12.59
CA ASN A 121 -20.48 8.00 11.48
C ASN A 121 -20.92 6.80 10.67
N ILE A 122 -20.03 5.82 10.46
CA ILE A 122 -20.40 4.55 9.82
C ILE A 122 -21.50 3.86 10.62
N GLN A 123 -21.34 3.76 11.93
CA GLN A 123 -22.37 3.19 12.79
C GLN A 123 -23.73 3.90 12.68
N LYS A 124 -23.73 5.23 12.64
CA LYS A 124 -24.96 6.04 12.56
C LYS A 124 -25.66 5.92 11.22
N ARG A 125 -24.89 5.94 10.12
CA ARG A 125 -25.43 5.96 8.74
C ARG A 125 -25.70 4.58 8.18
N ALA A 126 -24.94 3.55 8.60
CA ALA A 126 -25.00 2.18 8.13
C ALA A 126 -25.13 1.20 9.31
N ASN A 127 -26.28 1.26 10.00
CA ASN A 127 -26.54 0.47 11.21
C ASN A 127 -26.61 -1.05 10.98
N TYR A 128 -26.55 -1.49 9.74
CA TYR A 128 -26.52 -2.89 9.30
C TYR A 128 -25.08 -3.43 9.16
N VAL A 129 -24.06 -2.61 9.35
CA VAL A 129 -22.67 -3.04 9.45
C VAL A 129 -22.46 -3.72 10.81
N ASP A 130 -21.88 -4.92 10.80
CA ASP A 130 -21.71 -5.77 11.97
C ASP A 130 -20.40 -5.49 12.71
N MET A 131 -19.32 -5.23 11.95
CA MET A 131 -17.97 -5.02 12.49
C MET A 131 -17.32 -3.78 11.88
N ILE A 132 -16.60 -2.98 12.70
CA ILE A 132 -15.80 -1.84 12.26
C ILE A 132 -14.44 -1.95 12.95
N PHE A 133 -13.35 -1.92 12.17
CA PHE A 133 -12.01 -2.09 12.70
C PHE A 133 -11.00 -1.17 11.99
N GLY A 134 -9.97 -0.78 12.75
CA GLY A 134 -8.86 0.00 12.21
C GLY A 134 -7.84 -0.87 11.46
N PRO A 135 -6.91 -0.26 10.70
CA PRO A 135 -5.81 -1.00 10.08
C PRO A 135 -4.87 -1.63 11.12
N GLN A 136 -4.80 -1.07 12.34
CA GLN A 136 -3.97 -1.57 13.43
C GLN A 136 -4.59 -2.76 14.17
N THR A 137 -5.89 -2.97 14.03
CA THR A 137 -6.62 -4.01 14.77
C THR A 137 -7.15 -5.13 13.87
N LEU A 138 -6.71 -5.18 12.60
CA LEU A 138 -7.16 -6.21 11.64
C LEU A 138 -6.84 -7.64 12.12
N HIS A 139 -5.76 -7.84 12.90
CA HIS A 139 -5.39 -9.13 13.48
C HIS A 139 -6.43 -9.67 14.48
N ARG A 140 -7.30 -8.80 15.00
CA ARG A 140 -8.40 -9.17 15.90
C ARG A 140 -9.70 -9.55 15.18
N LEU A 141 -9.69 -9.58 13.85
CA LEU A 141 -10.86 -9.99 13.05
C LEU A 141 -11.43 -11.36 13.44
N PRO A 142 -10.61 -12.41 13.70
CA PRO A 142 -11.13 -13.69 14.16
C PRO A 142 -11.92 -13.58 15.46
N GLN A 143 -11.39 -12.87 16.47
CA GLN A 143 -12.07 -12.67 17.75
C GLN A 143 -13.35 -11.83 17.61
N MET A 144 -13.35 -10.81 16.73
CA MET A 144 -14.55 -10.02 16.44
C MET A 144 -15.62 -10.89 15.77
N LEU A 145 -15.23 -11.81 14.92
CA LEU A 145 -16.14 -12.74 14.25
C LEU A 145 -16.73 -13.73 15.27
N ASP A 146 -15.92 -14.30 16.16
CA ASP A 146 -16.40 -15.16 17.26
C ASP A 146 -17.42 -14.41 18.13
N GLN A 147 -17.11 -13.17 18.53
CA GLN A 147 -18.03 -12.33 19.29
C GLN A 147 -19.33 -12.02 18.54
N HIS A 148 -19.26 -11.90 17.21
CA HIS A 148 -20.43 -11.73 16.38
C HIS A 148 -21.33 -12.98 16.46
N PHE A 149 -20.74 -14.17 16.32
CA PHE A 149 -21.49 -15.44 16.42
C PHE A 149 -22.10 -15.64 17.80
N ASP A 150 -21.40 -15.34 18.87
CA ASP A 150 -21.90 -15.42 20.26
C ASP A 150 -23.09 -14.51 20.52
N GLN A 151 -23.32 -13.52 19.66
CA GLN A 151 -24.45 -12.58 19.80
C GLN A 151 -25.63 -12.93 18.91
N ILE A 152 -25.53 -13.92 18.02
CA ILE A 152 -26.64 -14.25 17.08
C ILE A 152 -27.93 -14.57 17.83
N GLU A 153 -27.85 -15.35 18.90
CA GLU A 153 -29.01 -15.78 19.72
C GLU A 153 -29.46 -14.72 20.71
N LYS A 154 -28.72 -13.64 20.92
CA LYS A 154 -29.09 -12.59 21.88
C LYS A 154 -30.21 -11.70 21.35
N PRO A 155 -31.08 -11.22 22.22
CA PRO A 155 -32.10 -10.23 21.85
C PRO A 155 -31.45 -8.98 21.24
N LYS A 156 -32.03 -8.39 20.21
CA LYS A 156 -31.49 -7.23 19.50
C LYS A 156 -31.07 -6.06 20.40
N LYS A 157 -31.73 -5.90 21.57
CA LYS A 157 -31.38 -4.86 22.56
C LYS A 157 -30.09 -5.16 23.33
N GLU A 158 -29.63 -6.40 23.34
CA GLU A 158 -28.45 -6.87 24.06
C GLU A 158 -27.23 -7.05 23.13
N LYS A 159 -27.44 -6.96 21.79
CA LYS A 159 -26.36 -7.05 20.82
C LYS A 159 -25.47 -5.82 20.91
N ILE A 160 -24.17 -6.05 21.08
CA ILE A 160 -23.13 -5.02 21.12
C ILE A 160 -22.61 -4.84 19.70
N LYS A 161 -22.40 -3.60 19.28
CA LYS A 161 -21.70 -3.31 18.02
C LYS A 161 -20.21 -3.51 18.22
N LEU A 162 -19.61 -4.27 17.32
CA LEU A 162 -18.20 -4.58 17.37
C LEU A 162 -17.41 -3.47 16.65
N VAL A 163 -16.73 -2.64 17.42
CA VAL A 163 -15.90 -1.53 16.92
C VAL A 163 -14.57 -1.58 17.61
N ASP A 164 -13.49 -1.75 16.84
CA ASP A 164 -12.12 -1.66 17.34
C ASP A 164 -11.28 -0.82 16.38
N ILE A 165 -11.14 0.44 16.71
CA ILE A 165 -10.32 1.44 15.99
C ILE A 165 -9.18 1.94 16.89
N SER A 166 -8.77 1.14 17.85
CA SER A 166 -7.65 1.45 18.75
C SER A 166 -6.30 1.37 18.03
N PHE A 167 -5.27 1.90 18.67
CA PHE A 167 -3.89 1.86 18.18
C PHE A 167 -3.04 1.07 19.18
N PRO A 168 -3.09 -0.28 19.14
CA PRO A 168 -2.17 -1.09 19.94
C PRO A 168 -0.75 -0.95 19.39
N ASP A 169 0.24 -1.00 20.30
CA ASP A 169 1.63 -1.09 19.90
C ASP A 169 1.86 -2.43 19.17
N ILE A 170 2.71 -2.47 18.20
CA ILE A 170 3.20 -3.57 17.28
C ILE A 170 2.39 -4.91 17.23
N GLU A 171 1.43 -5.14 18.12
CA GLU A 171 0.66 -6.37 18.32
C GLU A 171 0.16 -7.01 17.02
N LYS A 172 -0.15 -6.17 16.02
CA LYS A 172 -0.67 -6.62 14.71
C LYS A 172 0.20 -7.67 14.05
N PHE A 173 1.51 -7.47 14.01
CA PHE A 173 2.42 -8.34 13.26
C PHE A 173 2.68 -9.68 13.95
N ASP A 174 2.60 -9.71 15.28
CA ASP A 174 2.83 -10.92 16.08
C ASP A 174 1.74 -11.99 15.89
N PHE A 175 0.55 -11.56 15.45
CA PHE A 175 -0.62 -12.43 15.29
C PHE A 175 -1.03 -12.68 13.85
N LEU A 176 -0.20 -12.29 12.86
CA LEU A 176 -0.49 -12.60 11.46
C LEU A 176 0.01 -14.02 11.12
N PRO A 177 -0.82 -14.84 10.43
CA PRO A 177 -0.38 -16.15 9.95
C PRO A 177 0.67 -16.01 8.84
N GLU A 178 1.28 -17.11 8.42
CA GLU A 178 2.16 -17.09 7.25
C GLU A 178 1.46 -16.50 6.02
N PRO A 179 2.17 -15.65 5.23
CA PRO A 179 1.58 -15.02 4.05
C PRO A 179 1.31 -16.06 2.95
N ARG A 180 0.14 -15.96 2.32
CA ARG A 180 -0.11 -16.62 1.05
C ARG A 180 0.69 -15.96 -0.06
N VAL A 181 1.11 -16.75 -1.04
CA VAL A 181 1.81 -16.25 -2.22
C VAL A 181 0.88 -16.31 -3.42
N GLU A 182 0.68 -15.16 -4.05
CA GLU A 182 -0.05 -15.04 -5.32
C GLU A 182 0.91 -14.48 -6.38
N GLY A 183 1.44 -15.37 -7.21
CA GLY A 183 2.43 -15.02 -8.24
C GLY A 183 3.85 -14.85 -7.69
N TYR A 184 4.64 -14.00 -8.31
CA TYR A 184 6.08 -13.87 -8.08
C TYR A 184 6.50 -12.54 -7.44
N LYS A 185 5.53 -11.73 -7.04
CA LYS A 185 5.73 -10.45 -6.33
C LYS A 185 4.99 -10.46 -5.02
N ALA A 186 5.58 -9.87 -3.99
CA ALA A 186 4.93 -9.72 -2.70
C ALA A 186 5.13 -8.32 -2.11
N PHE A 187 4.11 -7.86 -1.40
CA PHE A 187 4.20 -6.70 -0.52
C PHE A 187 4.59 -7.15 0.88
N VAL A 188 5.51 -6.44 1.50
CA VAL A 188 5.91 -6.66 2.89
C VAL A 188 5.83 -5.33 3.64
N SER A 189 4.95 -5.24 4.61
CA SER A 189 4.90 -4.08 5.50
C SER A 189 6.03 -4.15 6.50
N ILE A 190 6.91 -3.15 6.49
CA ILE A 190 8.08 -3.07 7.38
C ILE A 190 7.87 -2.09 8.53
N MET A 191 6.85 -1.26 8.43
CA MET A 191 6.51 -0.25 9.44
C MET A 191 5.06 0.20 9.30
N GLU A 192 4.52 0.73 10.37
CA GLU A 192 3.18 1.35 10.40
C GLU A 192 3.26 2.76 11.01
N GLY A 193 2.27 3.61 10.64
CA GLY A 193 2.17 4.97 11.13
C GLY A 193 3.20 5.93 10.54
N CYS A 194 3.15 7.19 10.97
CA CYS A 194 4.10 8.22 10.53
C CYS A 194 4.13 9.39 11.52
N SER A 195 5.32 9.72 12.03
CA SER A 195 5.55 10.82 12.98
C SER A 195 6.03 12.11 12.33
N LYS A 196 5.86 12.30 11.01
CA LYS A 196 6.26 13.54 10.31
C LYS A 196 5.26 14.69 10.50
N TYR A 197 4.00 14.39 10.82
CA TYR A 197 2.95 15.37 11.10
C TYR A 197 2.84 16.49 10.06
N CYS A 198 2.98 16.16 8.77
CA CYS A 198 2.72 17.10 7.67
C CYS A 198 1.32 17.69 7.84
N SER A 199 1.15 19.00 7.65
CA SER A 199 -0.07 19.72 8.04
C SER A 199 -1.36 19.26 7.33
N PHE A 200 -1.25 18.60 6.17
CA PHE A 200 -2.37 18.10 5.38
C PHE A 200 -2.67 16.60 5.62
N CYS A 201 -1.79 15.89 6.34
CA CYS A 201 -1.80 14.43 6.35
C CYS A 201 -2.60 13.86 7.53
N VAL A 202 -3.48 12.89 7.23
CA VAL A 202 -4.29 12.19 8.25
C VAL A 202 -3.61 10.93 8.79
N VAL A 203 -2.48 10.48 8.23
CA VAL A 203 -1.84 9.21 8.61
C VAL A 203 -1.58 9.11 10.12
N PRO A 204 -1.01 10.10 10.81
CA PRO A 204 -0.81 10.02 12.26
C PRO A 204 -2.12 9.76 13.04
N TYR A 205 -3.24 10.23 12.52
CA TYR A 205 -4.55 10.13 13.15
C TYR A 205 -5.34 8.86 12.77
N THR A 206 -4.90 8.15 11.72
CA THR A 206 -5.60 6.96 11.21
C THR A 206 -4.79 5.69 11.31
N ARG A 207 -3.46 5.79 11.37
CA ARG A 207 -2.51 4.68 11.49
C ARG A 207 -1.57 4.81 12.69
N GLY A 208 -1.66 5.92 13.44
CA GLY A 208 -0.83 6.16 14.62
C GLY A 208 0.55 6.72 14.31
N GLU A 209 1.38 6.77 15.35
CA GLU A 209 2.79 7.14 15.27
C GLU A 209 3.60 6.07 14.55
N GLU A 210 4.82 6.45 14.15
CA GLU A 210 5.73 5.59 13.40
C GLU A 210 6.28 4.47 14.30
N VAL A 211 6.03 3.24 13.89
CA VAL A 211 6.54 2.03 14.54
C VAL A 211 7.15 1.13 13.47
N SER A 212 8.45 0.83 13.59
CA SER A 212 9.17 -0.12 12.73
C SER A 212 9.02 -1.54 13.24
N ARG A 213 8.82 -2.50 12.34
CA ARG A 213 8.87 -3.93 12.69
C ARG A 213 10.29 -4.33 13.07
N PRO A 214 10.45 -5.31 13.97
CA PRO A 214 11.75 -5.94 14.23
C PRO A 214 12.39 -6.43 12.94
N LEU A 215 13.72 -6.25 12.82
CA LEU A 215 14.46 -6.61 11.59
C LEU A 215 14.31 -8.10 11.29
N ASP A 216 14.50 -8.92 12.30
CA ASP A 216 14.52 -10.39 12.14
C ASP A 216 13.18 -10.93 11.65
N ASP A 217 12.05 -10.35 12.10
CA ASP A 217 10.71 -10.73 11.65
C ASP A 217 10.47 -10.37 10.18
N VAL A 218 10.98 -9.19 9.75
CA VAL A 218 10.89 -8.78 8.34
C VAL A 218 11.70 -9.71 7.45
N LEU A 219 12.94 -10.05 7.87
CA LEU A 219 13.81 -10.95 7.12
C LEU A 219 13.24 -12.37 7.05
N ALA A 220 12.67 -12.89 8.14
CA ALA A 220 12.04 -14.20 8.19
C ALA A 220 10.82 -14.28 7.24
N GLU A 221 9.95 -13.25 7.24
CA GLU A 221 8.82 -13.18 6.30
C GLU A 221 9.30 -13.19 4.85
N ILE A 222 10.33 -12.38 4.51
CA ILE A 222 10.85 -12.29 3.15
C ILE A 222 11.51 -13.61 2.74
N ALA A 223 12.27 -14.27 3.61
CA ALA A 223 12.86 -15.57 3.34
C ALA A 223 11.79 -16.63 3.04
N THR A 224 10.73 -16.69 3.86
CA THR A 224 9.58 -17.58 3.63
C THR A 224 8.91 -17.32 2.27
N LEU A 225 8.74 -16.04 1.90
CA LEU A 225 8.18 -15.67 0.60
C LEU A 225 9.08 -16.10 -0.56
N ALA A 226 10.41 -15.93 -0.42
CA ALA A 226 11.40 -16.34 -1.42
C ALA A 226 11.40 -17.87 -1.63
N GLU A 227 11.35 -18.66 -0.55
CA GLU A 227 11.22 -20.12 -0.59
C GLU A 227 9.93 -20.56 -1.30
N LYS A 228 8.84 -19.82 -1.14
CA LYS A 228 7.57 -20.03 -1.84
C LYS A 228 7.56 -19.54 -3.30
N GLY A 229 8.69 -19.03 -3.82
CA GLY A 229 8.87 -18.65 -5.23
C GLY A 229 8.68 -17.17 -5.54
N VAL A 230 8.54 -16.29 -4.55
CA VAL A 230 8.55 -14.83 -4.78
C VAL A 230 9.93 -14.39 -5.25
N ARG A 231 9.96 -13.50 -6.23
CA ARG A 231 11.19 -12.97 -6.87
C ARG A 231 11.33 -11.45 -6.73
N GLU A 232 10.24 -10.74 -6.51
CA GLU A 232 10.21 -9.31 -6.28
C GLU A 232 9.55 -8.98 -4.95
N ILE A 233 10.24 -8.20 -4.11
CA ILE A 233 9.70 -7.67 -2.86
C ILE A 233 9.46 -6.17 -3.00
N SER A 234 8.27 -5.73 -2.63
CA SER A 234 7.94 -4.31 -2.46
C SER A 234 7.76 -4.01 -0.98
N LEU A 235 8.70 -3.27 -0.40
CA LEU A 235 8.66 -2.86 1.00
C LEU A 235 7.67 -1.70 1.18
N LEU A 236 6.75 -1.85 2.11
CA LEU A 236 5.65 -0.93 2.37
C LEU A 236 5.70 -0.33 3.77
N GLY A 237 5.14 0.88 3.87
CA GLY A 237 4.95 1.63 5.10
C GLY A 237 4.40 3.02 4.79
N GLN A 238 4.32 3.90 5.77
CA GLN A 238 3.88 5.29 5.57
C GLN A 238 5.05 6.27 5.50
N ASN A 239 6.26 5.82 5.88
CA ASN A 239 7.52 6.54 5.78
C ASN A 239 8.67 5.52 5.67
N VAL A 240 8.66 4.71 4.62
CA VAL A 240 9.50 3.50 4.47
C VAL A 240 10.99 3.77 4.68
N ASN A 241 11.51 4.86 4.14
CA ASN A 241 12.92 5.20 4.29
C ASN A 241 13.29 5.77 5.68
N GLY A 242 12.30 5.96 6.56
CA GLY A 242 12.49 6.24 7.98
C GLY A 242 12.62 4.98 8.85
N TYR A 243 12.57 3.78 8.28
CA TYR A 243 12.64 2.52 9.02
C TYR A 243 13.85 2.46 9.98
N ARG A 244 13.58 2.00 11.20
CA ARG A 244 14.54 1.81 12.30
C ARG A 244 14.15 0.54 13.06
N GLY A 245 14.36 -0.63 12.44
CA GLY A 245 14.05 -1.92 13.05
C GLY A 245 15.08 -2.32 14.09
N GLU A 246 14.62 -2.87 15.20
CA GLU A 246 15.46 -3.43 16.23
C GLU A 246 15.76 -4.91 15.91
N THR A 247 17.01 -5.33 16.15
CA THR A 247 17.42 -6.73 16.10
C THR A 247 17.13 -7.41 17.44
N PHE A 248 17.15 -8.74 17.50
CA PHE A 248 17.07 -9.49 18.76
C PHE A 248 18.16 -9.12 19.79
N GLU A 249 19.29 -8.59 19.33
CA GLU A 249 20.37 -8.11 20.19
C GLU A 249 20.16 -6.67 20.70
N GLY A 250 19.09 -6.00 20.28
CA GLY A 250 18.77 -4.61 20.63
C GLY A 250 19.51 -3.55 19.81
N ASN A 251 20.14 -3.91 18.68
CA ASN A 251 20.75 -2.96 17.77
C ASN A 251 19.71 -2.40 16.81
N ILE A 252 19.85 -1.12 16.47
CA ILE A 252 18.96 -0.47 15.49
C ILE A 252 19.54 -0.58 14.08
N CYS A 253 18.77 -1.18 13.19
CA CYS A 253 19.05 -1.25 11.76
C CYS A 253 18.34 -0.15 10.99
N THR A 254 19.04 0.53 10.11
CA THR A 254 18.49 1.54 9.20
C THR A 254 17.79 0.89 8.00
N PHE A 255 17.04 1.70 7.25
CA PHE A 255 16.43 1.22 6.01
C PHE A 255 17.48 0.74 4.97
N ALA A 256 18.63 1.41 4.90
CA ALA A 256 19.72 1.00 4.02
C ALA A 256 20.32 -0.36 4.44
N ASP A 257 20.45 -0.62 5.74
CA ASP A 257 20.90 -1.92 6.24
C ASP A 257 19.88 -3.02 5.90
N LEU A 258 18.58 -2.76 6.10
CA LEU A 258 17.53 -3.68 5.70
C LEU A 258 17.60 -4.02 4.20
N LEU A 259 17.78 -3.03 3.33
CA LEU A 259 17.90 -3.28 1.88
C LEU A 259 19.07 -4.19 1.53
N ARG A 260 20.24 -3.99 2.18
CA ARG A 260 21.42 -4.84 1.98
C ARG A 260 21.16 -6.27 2.41
N LEU A 261 20.55 -6.46 3.58
CA LEU A 261 20.23 -7.80 4.10
C LEU A 261 19.18 -8.51 3.25
N VAL A 262 18.14 -7.82 2.82
CA VAL A 262 17.11 -8.40 1.92
C VAL A 262 17.72 -8.79 0.57
N ALA A 263 18.66 -8.00 0.04
CA ALA A 263 19.34 -8.32 -1.21
C ALA A 263 20.21 -9.59 -1.14
N GLU A 264 20.59 -10.03 0.07
CA GLU A 264 21.35 -11.27 0.29
C GLU A 264 20.45 -12.51 0.40
N ILE A 265 19.12 -12.34 0.51
CA ILE A 265 18.19 -13.48 0.60
C ILE A 265 18.15 -14.21 -0.75
N PRO A 266 18.48 -15.51 -0.80
CA PRO A 266 18.41 -16.30 -2.03
C PRO A 266 17.02 -16.27 -2.65
N GLY A 267 16.94 -16.17 -3.97
CA GLY A 267 15.68 -16.11 -4.69
C GLY A 267 15.10 -14.70 -4.90
N ILE A 268 15.57 -13.69 -4.17
CA ILE A 268 15.12 -12.30 -4.36
C ILE A 268 15.97 -11.61 -5.43
N GLY A 269 15.37 -11.42 -6.61
CA GLY A 269 16.02 -10.77 -7.76
C GLY A 269 15.68 -9.29 -7.94
N ARG A 270 14.64 -8.76 -7.24
CA ARG A 270 14.22 -7.37 -7.39
C ARG A 270 13.63 -6.79 -6.10
N LEU A 271 14.06 -5.55 -5.78
CA LEU A 271 13.62 -4.79 -4.62
C LEU A 271 12.99 -3.46 -5.03
N ARG A 272 11.81 -3.21 -4.48
CA ARG A 272 11.09 -1.93 -4.57
C ARG A 272 10.69 -1.44 -3.19
N TYR A 273 10.46 -0.15 -3.09
CA TYR A 273 9.76 0.43 -1.96
C TYR A 273 8.95 1.65 -2.40
N THR A 274 7.99 2.05 -1.59
CA THR A 274 7.13 3.19 -1.87
C THR A 274 6.84 3.97 -0.59
N THR A 275 6.29 5.18 -0.73
CA THR A 275 5.93 6.03 0.43
C THR A 275 7.15 6.49 1.23
N SER A 276 8.01 7.28 0.57
CA SER A 276 9.25 7.81 1.12
C SER A 276 9.12 9.29 1.48
N HIS A 277 9.97 9.75 2.39
CA HIS A 277 10.08 11.16 2.74
C HIS A 277 11.47 11.71 2.33
N PRO A 278 11.55 12.90 1.69
CA PRO A 278 12.84 13.45 1.23
C PRO A 278 13.88 13.65 2.33
N LEU A 279 13.46 13.92 3.58
CA LEU A 279 14.38 14.05 4.71
C LEU A 279 15.17 12.77 4.98
N GLU A 280 14.52 11.61 4.89
CA GLU A 280 15.11 10.30 5.18
C GLU A 280 15.88 9.71 3.98
N PHE A 281 15.80 10.34 2.80
CA PHE A 281 16.56 9.93 1.62
C PHE A 281 17.99 10.47 1.73
N ASN A 282 18.89 9.70 2.32
CA ASN A 282 20.27 10.04 2.65
C ASN A 282 21.29 9.42 1.67
N ASP A 283 22.56 9.78 1.84
CA ASP A 283 23.64 9.32 0.96
C ASP A 283 23.86 7.79 1.07
N ASP A 284 23.60 7.17 2.24
CA ASP A 284 23.72 5.73 2.41
C ASP A 284 22.66 4.96 1.60
N LEU A 285 21.44 5.50 1.55
CA LEU A 285 20.38 4.95 0.69
C LEU A 285 20.71 5.13 -0.81
N ILE A 286 21.33 6.25 -1.18
CA ILE A 286 21.84 6.45 -2.57
C ILE A 286 22.90 5.40 -2.90
N GLN A 287 23.76 5.01 -1.95
CA GLN A 287 24.73 3.94 -2.15
C GLN A 287 24.06 2.58 -2.39
N CYS A 288 22.94 2.27 -1.74
CA CYS A 288 22.18 1.06 -2.04
C CYS A 288 21.77 0.99 -3.52
N TYR A 289 21.35 2.09 -4.12
CA TYR A 289 21.05 2.12 -5.57
C TYR A 289 22.27 1.88 -6.45
N ARG A 290 23.47 2.25 -6.00
CA ARG A 290 24.73 1.97 -6.72
C ARG A 290 25.15 0.52 -6.58
N ASP A 291 25.04 -0.05 -5.37
CA ASP A 291 25.73 -1.29 -4.97
C ASP A 291 24.84 -2.54 -5.09
N LEU A 292 23.53 -2.38 -5.02
CA LEU A 292 22.58 -3.50 -5.04
C LEU A 292 21.93 -3.64 -6.44
N PRO A 293 22.31 -4.68 -7.21
CA PRO A 293 21.72 -4.92 -8.54
C PRO A 293 20.22 -5.25 -8.49
N GLN A 294 19.72 -5.66 -7.34
CA GLN A 294 18.28 -5.93 -7.13
C GLN A 294 17.45 -4.64 -7.07
N MET A 295 18.05 -3.50 -6.75
CA MET A 295 17.34 -2.22 -6.69
C MET A 295 16.90 -1.78 -8.08
N VAL A 296 15.61 -1.50 -8.21
CA VAL A 296 15.02 -1.04 -9.48
C VAL A 296 15.49 0.36 -9.87
N SER A 297 15.53 0.64 -11.16
CA SER A 297 15.78 1.99 -11.71
C SER A 297 14.53 2.88 -11.62
N HIS A 298 13.84 2.84 -10.50
CA HIS A 298 12.65 3.65 -10.22
C HIS A 298 12.64 4.10 -8.75
N LEU A 299 12.42 5.39 -8.53
CA LEU A 299 12.24 5.98 -7.20
C LEU A 299 10.94 6.80 -7.16
N HIS A 300 10.06 6.46 -6.23
CA HIS A 300 8.93 7.31 -5.86
C HIS A 300 9.27 8.11 -4.60
N LEU A 301 9.46 9.45 -4.76
CA LEU A 301 9.84 10.34 -3.67
C LEU A 301 8.91 11.55 -3.63
N PRO A 302 7.81 11.50 -2.85
CA PRO A 302 6.81 12.56 -2.78
C PRO A 302 7.38 13.88 -2.25
N VAL A 303 7.45 14.91 -3.10
CA VAL A 303 7.87 16.27 -2.72
C VAL A 303 6.69 17.12 -2.24
N GLN A 304 5.53 16.96 -2.84
CA GLN A 304 4.24 17.62 -2.63
C GLN A 304 4.11 19.02 -3.28
N SER A 305 5.15 19.87 -3.26
CA SER A 305 5.18 21.20 -3.90
C SER A 305 6.60 21.54 -4.35
N GLY A 306 6.75 22.35 -5.37
CA GLY A 306 8.02 22.94 -5.82
C GLY A 306 8.30 24.32 -5.22
N SER A 307 7.45 24.83 -4.32
CA SER A 307 7.66 26.10 -3.63
C SER A 307 8.06 25.90 -2.17
N ASN A 308 9.13 26.54 -1.73
CA ASN A 308 9.61 26.44 -0.36
C ASN A 308 8.61 27.00 0.66
N ASP A 309 7.89 28.06 0.32
CA ASP A 309 6.87 28.65 1.18
C ASP A 309 5.70 27.69 1.41
N VAL A 310 5.27 27.02 0.33
CA VAL A 310 4.22 25.98 0.42
C VAL A 310 4.71 24.76 1.20
N LEU A 311 5.96 24.31 0.98
CA LEU A 311 6.56 23.22 1.74
C LEU A 311 6.65 23.53 3.24
N GLN A 312 6.98 24.75 3.59
CA GLN A 312 6.99 25.23 4.99
C GLN A 312 5.58 25.19 5.58
N ALA A 313 4.58 25.71 4.88
CA ALA A 313 3.18 25.65 5.30
C ALA A 313 2.65 24.21 5.43
N MET A 314 3.13 23.30 4.58
CA MET A 314 2.89 21.85 4.66
C MET A 314 3.65 21.16 5.78
N LYS A 315 4.58 21.83 6.48
CA LYS A 315 5.50 21.25 7.48
C LYS A 315 6.34 20.09 6.93
N ARG A 316 6.81 20.23 5.67
CA ARG A 316 7.65 19.19 5.04
C ARG A 316 9.11 19.18 5.51
N ASN A 317 9.56 20.27 6.17
CA ASN A 317 10.88 20.41 6.79
C ASN A 317 12.08 20.15 5.85
N HIS A 318 11.93 20.31 4.54
CA HIS A 318 13.00 20.31 3.55
C HIS A 318 12.76 21.42 2.54
N THR A 319 13.82 21.81 1.81
CA THR A 319 13.75 22.76 0.72
C THR A 319 13.89 22.08 -0.63
N ILE A 320 13.52 22.79 -1.69
CA ILE A 320 13.65 22.30 -3.07
C ILE A 320 15.11 22.08 -3.44
N ASP A 321 16.02 22.94 -3.00
CA ASP A 321 17.47 22.79 -3.29
C ASP A 321 18.02 21.49 -2.69
N VAL A 322 17.63 21.13 -1.48
CA VAL A 322 17.99 19.85 -0.84
C VAL A 322 17.44 18.67 -1.63
N TYR A 323 16.22 18.76 -2.13
CA TYR A 323 15.62 17.70 -2.95
C TYR A 323 16.39 17.54 -4.27
N ILE A 324 16.67 18.65 -4.96
CA ILE A 324 17.45 18.67 -6.22
C ILE A 324 18.83 18.05 -6.04
N ASP A 325 19.57 18.42 -4.97
CA ASP A 325 20.89 17.86 -4.67
C ASP A 325 20.83 16.33 -4.50
N LYS A 326 19.87 15.83 -3.73
CA LYS A 326 19.68 14.39 -3.52
C LYS A 326 19.43 13.64 -4.83
N ILE A 327 18.55 14.18 -5.69
CA ILE A 327 18.27 13.55 -7.00
C ILE A 327 19.46 13.64 -7.95
N ALA A 328 20.22 14.74 -7.93
CA ALA A 328 21.44 14.87 -8.72
C ALA A 328 22.49 13.82 -8.30
N LYS A 329 22.66 13.58 -7.00
CA LYS A 329 23.52 12.51 -6.48
C LYS A 329 23.04 11.13 -6.92
N LEU A 330 21.73 10.86 -6.83
CA LEU A 330 21.15 9.60 -7.27
C LEU A 330 21.36 9.35 -8.76
N ARG A 331 21.06 10.33 -9.62
CA ARG A 331 21.27 10.24 -11.07
C ARG A 331 22.74 10.07 -11.47
N LYS A 332 23.68 10.53 -10.64
CA LYS A 332 25.10 10.30 -10.87
C LYS A 332 25.50 8.83 -10.72
N VAL A 333 24.87 8.10 -9.80
CA VAL A 333 25.16 6.67 -9.55
C VAL A 333 24.24 5.74 -10.35
N ARG A 334 23.03 6.19 -10.70
CA ARG A 334 22.04 5.48 -11.51
C ARG A 334 21.46 6.43 -12.58
N PRO A 335 22.17 6.62 -13.72
CA PRO A 335 21.73 7.55 -14.78
C PRO A 335 20.39 7.18 -15.43
N ASP A 336 20.02 5.91 -15.39
CA ASP A 336 18.79 5.31 -15.90
C ASP A 336 17.58 5.47 -14.96
N MET A 337 17.73 6.26 -13.88
CA MET A 337 16.71 6.39 -12.84
C MET A 337 15.43 7.10 -13.34
N HIS A 338 14.33 6.40 -13.28
CA HIS A 338 12.98 6.95 -13.43
C HIS A 338 12.49 7.52 -12.09
N LEU A 339 12.09 8.78 -12.08
CA LEU A 339 11.68 9.48 -10.88
C LEU A 339 10.18 9.75 -10.92
N SER A 340 9.47 9.44 -9.85
CA SER A 340 8.07 9.78 -9.66
C SER A 340 7.83 10.50 -8.34
N SER A 341 6.75 11.29 -8.26
CA SER A 341 6.41 12.08 -7.09
C SER A 341 4.91 12.30 -6.97
N ASP A 342 4.48 12.80 -5.82
CA ASP A 342 3.13 13.32 -5.60
C ASP A 342 3.17 14.86 -5.53
N PHE A 343 2.11 15.50 -6.07
CA PHE A 343 1.93 16.96 -6.05
C PHE A 343 0.54 17.33 -5.54
N ILE A 344 0.49 18.22 -4.57
CA ILE A 344 -0.75 18.83 -4.07
C ILE A 344 -0.83 20.24 -4.63
N ILE A 345 -1.84 20.51 -5.44
CA ILE A 345 -2.09 21.79 -6.10
C ILE A 345 -3.20 22.55 -5.38
N GLY A 346 -3.06 23.86 -5.23
CA GLY A 346 -4.06 24.69 -4.54
C GLY A 346 -4.08 24.46 -3.04
N PHE A 347 -2.93 24.21 -2.43
CA PHE A 347 -2.81 24.20 -0.98
C PHE A 347 -3.20 25.58 -0.42
N PRO A 348 -3.88 25.68 0.75
CA PRO A 348 -4.24 26.96 1.33
C PRO A 348 -3.05 27.93 1.43
N GLY A 349 -3.20 29.13 0.83
CA GLY A 349 -2.12 30.12 0.73
C GLY A 349 -1.21 29.97 -0.51
N GLU A 350 -1.41 28.97 -1.38
CA GLU A 350 -0.68 28.87 -2.65
C GLU A 350 -1.06 30.00 -3.60
N THR A 351 -0.11 30.90 -3.88
CA THR A 351 -0.25 32.00 -4.86
C THR A 351 0.04 31.51 -6.29
N ASP A 352 -0.22 32.37 -7.30
CA ASP A 352 0.19 32.10 -8.68
C ASP A 352 1.72 31.94 -8.80
N ALA A 353 2.51 32.75 -8.07
CA ALA A 353 3.95 32.63 -8.06
C ALA A 353 4.41 31.27 -7.51
N HIS A 354 3.85 30.81 -6.40
CA HIS A 354 4.15 29.49 -5.81
C HIS A 354 3.77 28.34 -6.76
N PHE A 355 2.65 28.48 -7.47
CA PHE A 355 2.26 27.50 -8.47
C PHE A 355 3.25 27.47 -9.65
N GLU A 356 3.69 28.62 -10.17
CA GLU A 356 4.68 28.65 -11.26
C GLU A 356 6.04 28.11 -10.83
N GLU A 357 6.47 28.32 -9.58
CA GLU A 357 7.66 27.64 -9.01
C GLU A 357 7.50 26.12 -9.06
N THR A 358 6.34 25.61 -8.59
CA THR A 358 6.03 24.16 -8.62
C THR A 358 6.00 23.64 -10.05
N TYR A 359 5.36 24.34 -10.96
CA TYR A 359 5.26 23.91 -12.36
C TYR A 359 6.62 23.91 -13.07
N LYS A 360 7.47 24.91 -12.80
CA LYS A 360 8.85 24.95 -13.29
C LYS A 360 9.64 23.80 -12.73
N PHE A 361 9.58 23.57 -11.42
CA PHE A 361 10.27 22.47 -10.76
C PHE A 361 9.88 21.09 -11.36
N ILE A 362 8.59 20.84 -11.62
CA ILE A 362 8.12 19.60 -12.25
C ILE A 362 8.78 19.39 -13.61
N LYS A 363 8.93 20.46 -14.41
CA LYS A 363 9.57 20.40 -15.72
C LYS A 363 11.07 20.14 -15.63
N ASP A 364 11.75 20.85 -14.73
CA ASP A 364 13.19 20.80 -14.60
C ASP A 364 13.69 19.46 -14.03
N MET A 365 12.88 18.84 -13.16
CA MET A 365 13.20 17.54 -12.54
C MET A 365 12.93 16.34 -13.44
N ASP A 366 12.24 16.53 -14.55
CA ASP A 366 11.99 15.47 -15.53
C ASP A 366 11.34 14.22 -14.90
N PHE A 367 10.24 14.41 -14.18
CA PHE A 367 9.50 13.33 -13.57
C PHE A 367 8.82 12.43 -14.62
N ASP A 368 8.76 11.16 -14.32
CA ASP A 368 7.96 10.16 -15.02
C ASP A 368 6.55 10.07 -14.40
N HIS A 369 5.94 8.90 -14.37
CA HIS A 369 4.64 8.66 -13.75
C HIS A 369 4.54 9.31 -12.36
N SER A 370 3.85 10.42 -12.30
CA SER A 370 3.65 11.16 -11.04
C SER A 370 2.18 11.45 -10.84
N TYR A 371 1.80 11.59 -9.58
CA TYR A 371 0.41 11.85 -9.21
C TYR A 371 0.24 13.29 -8.80
N SER A 372 -0.87 13.91 -9.20
CA SER A 372 -1.19 15.27 -8.80
C SER A 372 -2.67 15.39 -8.46
N PHE A 373 -2.96 16.13 -7.40
CA PHE A 373 -4.28 16.26 -6.82
C PHE A 373 -4.55 17.72 -6.44
N VAL A 374 -5.80 18.16 -6.51
CA VAL A 374 -6.20 19.38 -5.79
C VAL A 374 -6.15 19.08 -4.30
N TYR A 375 -5.68 20.04 -3.50
CA TYR A 375 -5.77 19.96 -2.05
C TYR A 375 -7.22 19.69 -1.62
N SER A 376 -7.40 18.71 -0.75
CA SER A 376 -8.69 18.36 -0.19
C SER A 376 -8.61 18.41 1.34
N LYS A 377 -9.48 19.19 1.95
CA LYS A 377 -9.56 19.33 3.41
C LYS A 377 -9.78 17.96 4.07
N ARG A 378 -8.96 17.65 5.06
CA ARG A 378 -9.09 16.42 5.87
C ARG A 378 -9.45 16.84 7.30
N PRO A 379 -10.62 16.43 7.81
CA PRO A 379 -11.02 16.75 9.17
C PRO A 379 -9.94 16.33 10.18
N GLY A 380 -9.66 17.21 11.13
CA GLY A 380 -8.66 16.98 12.18
C GLY A 380 -7.20 17.26 11.79
N THR A 381 -6.92 17.64 10.54
CA THR A 381 -5.57 18.05 10.12
C THR A 381 -5.37 19.57 10.30
N PRO A 382 -4.16 20.04 10.65
CA PRO A 382 -3.90 21.49 10.80
C PRO A 382 -4.22 22.30 9.54
N ALA A 383 -3.97 21.76 8.36
CA ALA A 383 -4.28 22.45 7.10
C ALA A 383 -5.78 22.61 6.83
N SER A 384 -6.64 21.82 7.48
CA SER A 384 -8.10 21.99 7.35
C SER A 384 -8.62 23.29 7.96
N GLU A 385 -7.87 23.87 8.92
CA GLU A 385 -8.21 25.11 9.59
C GLU A 385 -7.67 26.36 8.87
N LEU A 386 -6.83 26.18 7.85
CA LEU A 386 -6.28 27.28 7.09
C LEU A 386 -7.35 27.90 6.17
N GLU A 387 -7.28 29.22 6.02
CA GLU A 387 -8.12 29.95 5.07
C GLU A 387 -7.70 29.62 3.64
N ASP A 388 -8.66 29.17 2.84
CA ASP A 388 -8.47 28.81 1.45
C ASP A 388 -9.13 29.84 0.54
N THR A 389 -8.33 30.77 0.02
CA THR A 389 -8.78 31.90 -0.80
C THR A 389 -8.75 31.60 -2.30
N THR A 390 -8.19 30.45 -2.73
CA THR A 390 -8.09 30.08 -4.13
C THR A 390 -9.37 29.38 -4.59
N SER A 391 -10.00 29.87 -5.65
CA SER A 391 -11.21 29.24 -6.17
C SER A 391 -10.96 27.85 -6.74
N GLU A 392 -11.97 26.99 -6.65
CA GLU A 392 -11.89 25.61 -7.19
C GLU A 392 -11.60 25.56 -8.70
N ASP A 393 -12.05 26.55 -9.46
CA ASP A 393 -11.81 26.60 -10.91
C ASP A 393 -10.33 26.89 -11.20
N VAL A 394 -9.69 27.81 -10.46
CA VAL A 394 -8.25 28.07 -10.56
C VAL A 394 -7.44 26.83 -10.20
N LYS A 395 -7.80 26.15 -9.10
CA LYS A 395 -7.12 24.91 -8.70
C LYS A 395 -7.23 23.83 -9.78
N LYS A 396 -8.41 23.65 -10.37
CA LYS A 396 -8.61 22.68 -11.47
C LYS A 396 -7.82 23.04 -12.73
N GLU A 397 -7.73 24.33 -13.07
CA GLU A 397 -6.92 24.79 -14.18
C GLU A 397 -5.44 24.50 -13.96
N ARG A 398 -4.90 24.85 -12.77
CA ARG A 398 -3.53 24.55 -12.37
C ARG A 398 -3.27 23.04 -12.41
N LEU A 399 -4.15 22.22 -11.84
CA LEU A 399 -4.05 20.78 -11.86
C LEU A 399 -4.01 20.24 -13.29
N SER A 400 -4.90 20.70 -14.16
CA SER A 400 -4.94 20.28 -15.57
C SER A 400 -3.63 20.59 -16.31
N LYS A 401 -3.01 21.76 -16.04
CA LYS A 401 -1.72 22.16 -16.59
C LYS A 401 -0.60 21.19 -16.16
N VAL A 402 -0.55 20.82 -14.88
CA VAL A 402 0.41 19.86 -14.33
C VAL A 402 0.19 18.46 -14.91
N GLN A 403 -1.05 17.96 -14.91
CA GLN A 403 -1.37 16.62 -15.42
C GLN A 403 -1.04 16.47 -16.90
N LYS A 404 -1.31 17.51 -17.70
CA LYS A 404 -0.95 17.51 -19.13
C LYS A 404 0.55 17.37 -19.32
N TRP A 405 1.36 18.11 -18.55
CA TRP A 405 2.83 18.03 -18.62
C TRP A 405 3.35 16.66 -18.20
N ILE A 406 2.92 16.15 -17.03
CA ILE A 406 3.35 14.83 -16.52
C ILE A 406 3.00 13.73 -17.53
N LYS A 407 1.78 13.77 -18.09
CA LYS A 407 1.37 12.81 -19.11
C LYS A 407 2.28 12.86 -20.35
N GLN A 408 2.62 14.05 -20.81
CA GLN A 408 3.50 14.23 -21.97
C GLN A 408 4.90 13.70 -21.68
N SER A 409 5.49 14.04 -20.54
CA SER A 409 6.78 13.52 -20.09
C SER A 409 6.79 11.99 -20.00
N SER A 410 5.73 11.38 -19.44
CA SER A 410 5.61 9.93 -19.39
C SER A 410 5.50 9.26 -20.76
N ILE A 411 4.84 9.91 -21.74
CA ILE A 411 4.79 9.43 -23.13
C ILE A 411 6.21 9.44 -23.73
N GLU A 412 6.91 10.55 -23.62
CA GLU A 412 8.27 10.71 -24.14
C GLU A 412 9.24 9.66 -23.55
N LYS A 413 9.12 9.38 -22.23
CA LYS A 413 9.92 8.34 -21.58
C LYS A 413 9.56 6.93 -22.04
N THR A 414 8.29 6.67 -22.33
CA THR A 414 7.87 5.38 -22.89
C THR A 414 8.36 5.23 -24.33
N ASP A 415 8.25 6.29 -25.15
CA ASP A 415 8.75 6.28 -26.53
C ASP A 415 10.28 6.09 -26.58
N ALA A 416 11.00 6.66 -25.60
CA ALA A 416 12.45 6.48 -25.47
C ALA A 416 12.88 5.05 -25.10
N MET A 417 11.95 4.19 -24.69
CA MET A 417 12.26 2.76 -24.47
C MET A 417 12.46 1.98 -25.77
N LEU A 418 11.99 2.48 -26.90
CA LEU A 418 12.13 1.79 -28.18
C LEU A 418 13.62 1.53 -28.50
N GLY A 419 13.96 0.28 -28.79
CA GLY A 419 15.32 -0.18 -29.04
C GLY A 419 16.21 -0.31 -27.77
N THR A 420 15.65 -0.11 -26.57
CA THR A 420 16.37 -0.36 -25.32
C THR A 420 16.11 -1.75 -24.78
N ILE A 421 17.04 -2.25 -23.98
CA ILE A 421 16.93 -3.54 -23.29
C ILE A 421 16.33 -3.29 -21.91
N GLN A 422 15.28 -4.04 -21.59
CA GLN A 422 14.60 -3.97 -20.30
C GLN A 422 14.73 -5.31 -19.56
N ARG A 423 15.09 -5.26 -18.28
CA ARG A 423 15.03 -6.41 -17.38
C ARG A 423 13.60 -6.59 -16.89
N VAL A 424 12.97 -7.72 -17.21
CA VAL A 424 11.54 -7.99 -17.01
C VAL A 424 11.37 -9.21 -16.12
N LEU A 425 10.60 -9.10 -15.04
CA LEU A 425 10.08 -10.26 -14.32
C LEU A 425 8.87 -10.79 -15.09
N VAL A 426 8.94 -12.00 -15.56
CA VAL A 426 7.85 -12.67 -16.30
C VAL A 426 6.77 -13.09 -15.29
N GLU A 427 5.57 -12.52 -15.38
CA GLU A 427 4.55 -12.72 -14.36
C GLU A 427 3.47 -13.73 -14.75
N LYS A 428 3.09 -13.73 -16.02
CA LYS A 428 2.03 -14.62 -16.49
C LYS A 428 2.04 -14.83 -18.01
N VAL A 429 1.31 -15.84 -18.44
CA VAL A 429 0.88 -15.98 -19.83
C VAL A 429 -0.27 -15.01 -20.09
N SER A 430 -0.36 -14.46 -21.28
CA SER A 430 -1.44 -13.56 -21.67
C SER A 430 -2.78 -14.30 -21.74
N ASP A 431 -3.83 -13.70 -21.20
CA ASP A 431 -5.19 -14.26 -21.25
C ASP A 431 -5.77 -14.31 -22.70
N LYS A 432 -5.13 -13.56 -23.62
CA LYS A 432 -5.59 -13.43 -25.02
C LYS A 432 -4.80 -14.27 -26.02
N ASP A 433 -3.54 -14.54 -25.73
CA ASP A 433 -2.65 -15.31 -26.60
C ASP A 433 -1.72 -16.18 -25.76
N PRO A 434 -1.84 -17.51 -25.83
CA PRO A 434 -1.04 -18.44 -25.01
C PRO A 434 0.47 -18.44 -25.35
N ASN A 435 0.88 -17.87 -26.48
CA ASN A 435 2.29 -17.73 -26.86
C ASN A 435 2.92 -16.44 -26.32
N LEU A 436 2.10 -15.55 -25.77
CA LEU A 436 2.53 -14.25 -25.31
C LEU A 436 2.70 -14.25 -23.79
N LEU A 437 3.88 -13.90 -23.34
CA LEU A 437 4.18 -13.68 -21.93
C LEU A 437 4.01 -12.19 -21.59
N ILE A 438 3.66 -11.91 -20.34
CA ILE A 438 3.54 -10.55 -19.79
C ILE A 438 4.35 -10.49 -18.51
N GLY A 439 5.15 -9.43 -18.38
CA GLY A 439 5.89 -9.12 -17.18
C GLY A 439 6.02 -7.62 -16.95
N THR A 440 6.72 -7.22 -15.90
CA THR A 440 6.99 -5.82 -15.56
C THR A 440 8.48 -5.52 -15.62
N ALA A 441 8.83 -4.38 -16.22
CA ALA A 441 10.17 -3.82 -16.19
C ALA A 441 10.46 -3.07 -14.88
N ASP A 442 11.71 -2.66 -14.66
CA ASP A 442 12.12 -1.93 -13.46
C ASP A 442 11.40 -0.58 -13.31
N ASN A 443 11.10 0.08 -14.42
CA ASN A 443 10.37 1.34 -14.47
C ASN A 443 8.84 1.19 -14.40
N THR A 444 8.34 0.03 -13.97
CA THR A 444 6.91 -0.31 -13.76
C THR A 444 6.06 -0.49 -15.01
N ARG A 445 6.65 -0.39 -16.21
CA ARG A 445 5.90 -0.64 -17.46
C ARG A 445 5.75 -2.12 -17.72
N TYR A 446 4.60 -2.49 -18.23
CA TYR A 446 4.34 -3.86 -18.69
C TYR A 446 5.03 -4.11 -20.02
N VAL A 447 5.64 -5.27 -20.14
CA VAL A 447 6.31 -5.74 -21.34
C VAL A 447 5.70 -7.07 -21.75
N SER A 448 5.27 -7.19 -23.01
CA SER A 448 4.84 -8.46 -23.58
C SER A 448 5.82 -8.92 -24.66
N PHE A 449 6.01 -10.23 -24.76
CA PHE A 449 6.92 -10.84 -25.72
C PHE A 449 6.52 -12.31 -25.94
N ILE A 450 6.96 -12.89 -27.06
CA ILE A 450 6.73 -14.32 -27.34
C ILE A 450 7.67 -15.17 -26.49
N GLY A 451 7.13 -16.20 -25.83
CA GLY A 451 7.94 -17.06 -24.97
C GLY A 451 7.23 -18.30 -24.48
N ASP A 452 7.96 -19.18 -23.81
CA ASP A 452 7.46 -20.41 -23.20
C ASP A 452 6.86 -20.13 -21.82
N ALA A 453 5.69 -20.70 -21.53
CA ALA A 453 5.03 -20.60 -20.23
C ALA A 453 5.93 -21.04 -19.05
N ALA A 454 6.90 -21.92 -19.28
CA ALA A 454 7.89 -22.34 -18.30
C ALA A 454 8.82 -21.22 -17.81
N TRP A 455 8.83 -20.06 -18.48
CA TRP A 455 9.64 -18.90 -18.08
C TRP A 455 8.93 -17.98 -17.07
N VAL A 456 7.66 -18.24 -16.79
CA VAL A 456 6.92 -17.48 -15.77
C VAL A 456 7.60 -17.65 -14.41
N GLY A 457 7.86 -16.53 -13.72
CA GLY A 457 8.63 -16.47 -12.49
C GLY A 457 10.12 -16.16 -12.65
N ARG A 458 10.62 -16.12 -13.89
CA ARG A 458 12.03 -15.81 -14.18
C ARG A 458 12.21 -14.37 -14.66
N PHE A 459 13.45 -13.88 -14.57
CA PHE A 459 13.85 -12.62 -15.19
C PHE A 459 14.32 -12.84 -16.62
N ALA A 460 14.01 -11.90 -17.49
CA ALA A 460 14.37 -11.91 -18.89
C ALA A 460 14.84 -10.52 -19.34
N GLU A 461 15.81 -10.48 -20.24
CA GLU A 461 16.23 -9.27 -20.95
C GLU A 461 15.47 -9.19 -22.28
N ILE A 462 14.69 -8.13 -22.42
CA ILE A 462 13.78 -7.91 -23.54
C ILE A 462 14.17 -6.62 -24.26
N GLU A 463 14.48 -6.69 -25.56
CA GLU A 463 14.61 -5.51 -26.41
C GLU A 463 13.22 -5.00 -26.78
N VAL A 464 12.93 -3.75 -26.47
CA VAL A 464 11.63 -3.13 -26.80
C VAL A 464 11.57 -2.81 -28.28
N THR A 465 10.65 -3.43 -29.00
CA THR A 465 10.49 -3.30 -30.47
C THR A 465 9.25 -2.52 -30.87
N GLU A 466 8.27 -2.35 -29.96
CA GLU A 466 7.05 -1.61 -30.25
C GLU A 466 6.43 -0.98 -28.98
N ILE A 467 5.96 0.25 -29.08
CA ILE A 467 5.19 0.95 -28.05
C ILE A 467 3.69 0.72 -28.30
N LYS A 468 2.99 0.08 -27.38
CA LYS A 468 1.55 -0.19 -27.47
C LYS A 468 0.71 0.91 -26.83
N THR A 469 1.05 1.27 -25.60
CA THR A 469 0.38 2.33 -24.83
C THR A 469 1.40 2.98 -23.88
N LEU A 470 0.99 4.01 -23.14
CA LEU A 470 1.82 4.67 -22.13
C LEU A 470 2.48 3.71 -21.11
N ASN A 471 1.79 2.61 -20.78
CA ASN A 471 2.25 1.67 -19.75
C ASN A 471 2.50 0.26 -20.29
N PHE A 472 2.44 0.05 -21.60
CA PHE A 472 2.52 -1.29 -22.18
C PHE A 472 3.34 -1.26 -23.48
N VAL A 473 4.41 -2.02 -23.50
CA VAL A 473 5.30 -2.17 -24.64
C VAL A 473 5.38 -3.63 -25.10
N TYR A 474 5.83 -3.85 -26.33
CA TYR A 474 6.14 -5.17 -26.86
C TYR A 474 7.63 -5.26 -27.17
N GLY A 475 8.21 -6.44 -27.01
CA GLY A 475 9.62 -6.66 -27.30
C GLY A 475 9.96 -8.10 -27.70
N GLU A 476 11.25 -8.31 -27.93
CA GLU A 476 11.83 -9.59 -28.28
C GLU A 476 12.81 -10.08 -27.22
N LEU A 477 12.78 -11.36 -26.90
CA LEU A 477 13.69 -11.96 -25.93
C LEU A 477 15.13 -11.95 -26.47
N LEU A 478 16.03 -11.38 -25.69
CA LEU A 478 17.47 -11.47 -25.92
C LEU A 478 18.12 -12.54 -25.06
N ASN A 479 17.76 -12.58 -23.77
CA ASN A 479 18.35 -13.47 -22.79
C ASN A 479 17.31 -13.84 -21.71
N LEU A 480 17.38 -15.08 -21.25
CA LEU A 480 16.64 -15.54 -20.07
C LEU A 480 17.64 -15.74 -18.95
N GLU A 481 17.49 -14.95 -17.87
CA GLU A 481 18.37 -15.09 -16.72
C GLU A 481 18.28 -16.50 -16.13
N PRO A 482 19.40 -17.07 -15.60
CA PRO A 482 19.34 -18.28 -14.79
C PRO A 482 18.32 -18.13 -13.67
N ASP A 483 17.73 -19.26 -13.22
CA ASP A 483 16.90 -19.19 -12.01
C ASP A 483 17.73 -18.59 -10.88
N VAL A 484 17.12 -17.64 -10.18
CA VAL A 484 17.71 -17.04 -8.98
C VAL A 484 17.65 -18.12 -7.90
N ALA A 485 18.81 -18.77 -7.69
CA ALA A 485 18.96 -19.89 -6.74
C ALA A 485 18.97 -19.39 -5.30
#